data_7327d980f8aca6f90c56654457b1efb5
#
_entry.id   7327d980f8aca6f90c56654457b1efb5
#
_cell.length_a   1.000
_cell.length_b   1.000
_cell.length_c   1.000
_cell.angle_alpha   90.00
_cell.angle_beta   90.00
_cell.angle_gamma   90.00
#
_symmetry.space_group_name_H-M   'P 1'
#
loop_
_entity.id
_entity.type
_entity.pdbx_description
1 polymer ?
#
loop_
_entity_poly.entity_id
_entity_poly.type
_entity_poly.pdbx_seq_one_letter_code
_entity_poly.pdbx_strand_id
1 'polypeptide(L)'
;MCGLRSITLGTTNIEQTKHFMVDILGLNYEELLENSIRFGDADISPGTRLQFIQVPSEQLEESHFVGIGLRTPTDSGLEEYAEILSNKDIPFTTVKELNGNKYFSLEDNNGHIFSIYSNENNYGVGLGMPSFESAVNPLHQVQGLGPVILKVNHVDITGQILTNIFGLEVFAEYQPFDNADYHVQVFKVGTGGLGGEIHLMPVETEMTMPEYGAVDQVEFETKDA
;
A
#
# COMPACT_ATOMS: atom_id res chain seq x y z
N MET A 1 -18.35 -2.00 -4.35
CA MET A 1 -17.12 -2.00 -3.52
C MET A 1 -16.98 -0.66 -2.80
N CYS A 2 -16.30 -0.61 -1.66
CA CYS A 2 -16.24 0.58 -0.80
C CYS A 2 -14.83 1.17 -0.66
N GLY A 3 -13.80 0.42 -0.92
CA GLY A 3 -12.41 0.82 -0.80
C GLY A 3 -11.48 -0.38 -0.83
N LEU A 4 -10.20 -0.14 -0.62
CA LEU A 4 -9.20 -1.17 -0.38
C LEU A 4 -9.38 -1.72 1.04
N ARG A 5 -9.37 -3.05 1.18
CA ARG A 5 -9.53 -3.72 2.46
C ARG A 5 -8.20 -4.21 3.02
N SER A 6 -7.45 -4.98 2.25
CA SER A 6 -6.15 -5.49 2.66
C SER A 6 -5.22 -5.73 1.48
N ILE A 7 -3.93 -5.79 1.79
CA ILE A 7 -2.85 -6.16 0.87
C ILE A 7 -2.09 -7.34 1.50
N THR A 8 -1.84 -8.37 0.69
CA THR A 8 -0.99 -9.49 1.09
C THR A 8 0.33 -9.46 0.33
N LEU A 9 1.43 -9.68 1.04
CA LEU A 9 2.81 -9.61 0.56
C LEU A 9 3.61 -10.83 1.03
N GLY A 10 4.69 -11.13 0.32
CA GLY A 10 5.69 -12.08 0.77
C GLY A 10 6.67 -11.46 1.78
N THR A 11 7.24 -12.27 2.65
CA THR A 11 8.42 -11.92 3.47
C THR A 11 9.33 -13.12 3.62
N THR A 12 10.63 -12.89 3.63
CA THR A 12 11.61 -13.93 3.95
C THR A 12 11.81 -14.12 5.45
N ASN A 13 11.42 -13.11 6.26
CA ASN A 13 11.61 -13.11 7.69
C ASN A 13 10.50 -12.33 8.43
N ILE A 14 9.57 -13.07 9.03
CA ILE A 14 8.43 -12.52 9.77
C ILE A 14 8.87 -11.62 10.93
N GLU A 15 9.92 -11.99 11.66
CA GLU A 15 10.36 -11.20 12.82
C GLU A 15 10.94 -9.84 12.41
N GLN A 16 11.68 -9.78 11.31
CA GLN A 16 12.17 -8.49 10.76
C GLN A 16 11.01 -7.64 10.25
N THR A 17 10.06 -8.26 9.56
CA THR A 17 8.84 -7.55 9.10
C THR A 17 8.02 -7.03 10.29
N LYS A 18 7.86 -7.84 11.35
CA LYS A 18 7.18 -7.43 12.58
C LYS A 18 7.88 -6.23 13.23
N HIS A 19 9.22 -6.29 13.35
CA HIS A 19 10.00 -5.15 13.85
C HIS A 19 9.75 -3.87 13.00
N PHE A 20 9.78 -3.98 11.68
CA PHE A 20 9.54 -2.84 10.79
C PHE A 20 8.13 -2.28 10.95
N MET A 21 7.10 -3.12 10.93
CA MET A 21 5.72 -2.70 10.98
C MET A 21 5.29 -2.17 12.37
N VAL A 22 5.81 -2.77 13.45
CA VAL A 22 5.42 -2.40 14.84
C VAL A 22 6.29 -1.29 15.38
N ASP A 23 7.62 -1.46 15.35
CA ASP A 23 8.55 -0.56 16.05
C ASP A 23 8.91 0.70 15.23
N ILE A 24 8.63 0.69 13.91
CA ILE A 24 8.91 1.80 13.02
C ILE A 24 7.61 2.47 12.55
N LEU A 25 6.69 1.69 11.95
CA LEU A 25 5.41 2.24 11.47
C LEU A 25 4.33 2.33 12.56
N GLY A 26 4.53 1.71 13.71
CA GLY A 26 3.63 1.80 14.85
C GLY A 26 2.32 1.03 14.70
N LEU A 27 2.28 0.02 13.82
CA LEU A 27 1.10 -0.79 13.61
C LEU A 27 1.00 -1.89 14.69
N ASN A 28 -0.22 -2.19 15.15
CA ASN A 28 -0.48 -3.40 15.91
C ASN A 28 -0.46 -4.63 15.00
N TYR A 29 -0.43 -5.83 15.58
CA TYR A 29 -0.35 -7.06 14.81
C TYR A 29 -1.20 -8.18 15.41
N GLU A 30 -1.49 -9.16 14.56
CA GLU A 30 -2.14 -10.42 14.91
C GLU A 30 -1.41 -11.56 14.19
N GLU A 31 -0.96 -12.57 14.93
CA GLU A 31 -0.41 -13.78 14.34
C GLU A 31 -1.55 -14.68 13.88
N LEU A 32 -1.59 -15.01 12.58
CA LEU A 32 -2.68 -15.80 11.99
C LEU A 32 -2.37 -17.30 12.00
N LEU A 33 -1.19 -17.66 11.49
CA LEU A 33 -0.67 -19.03 11.38
C LEU A 33 0.84 -18.97 11.56
N GLU A 34 1.50 -20.14 11.68
CA GLU A 34 2.95 -20.23 11.91
C GLU A 34 3.82 -19.42 10.92
N ASN A 35 3.32 -19.20 9.70
CA ASN A 35 4.05 -18.51 8.64
C ASN A 35 3.33 -17.28 8.10
N SER A 36 2.37 -16.73 8.83
CA SER A 36 1.65 -15.53 8.41
C SER A 36 1.27 -14.61 9.56
N ILE A 37 1.38 -13.32 9.31
CA ILE A 37 1.12 -12.24 10.26
C ILE A 37 0.34 -11.12 9.58
N ARG A 38 -0.57 -10.49 10.30
CA ARG A 38 -1.35 -9.35 9.84
C ARG A 38 -1.08 -8.14 10.73
N PHE A 39 -0.97 -6.97 10.10
CA PHE A 39 -0.77 -5.68 10.77
C PHE A 39 -1.92 -4.74 10.50
N GLY A 40 -2.18 -3.85 11.46
CA GLY A 40 -3.20 -2.82 11.40
C GLY A 40 -4.52 -3.23 12.02
N ASP A 41 -5.55 -2.42 11.84
CA ASP A 41 -6.88 -2.57 12.43
C ASP A 41 -7.69 -3.67 11.71
N ALA A 42 -7.54 -4.91 12.16
CA ALA A 42 -8.15 -6.08 11.54
C ALA A 42 -9.69 -6.05 11.48
N ASP A 43 -10.34 -5.40 12.46
CA ASP A 43 -11.80 -5.48 12.63
C ASP A 43 -12.56 -4.25 12.12
N ILE A 44 -11.86 -3.16 11.82
CA ILE A 44 -12.48 -1.89 11.42
C ILE A 44 -12.15 -1.60 9.95
N SER A 45 -13.19 -1.49 9.14
CA SER A 45 -13.10 -1.16 7.74
C SER A 45 -13.60 0.28 7.48
N PRO A 46 -12.94 1.04 6.60
CA PRO A 46 -11.69 0.75 5.90
C PRO A 46 -10.51 1.01 6.85
N GLY A 47 -9.59 0.11 6.97
CA GLY A 47 -8.44 0.28 7.85
C GLY A 47 -7.13 -0.02 7.15
N THR A 48 -6.05 -0.03 7.93
CA THR A 48 -4.75 -0.52 7.47
C THR A 48 -4.71 -2.01 7.73
N ARG A 49 -4.66 -2.81 6.67
CA ARG A 49 -4.49 -4.26 6.78
C ARG A 49 -3.42 -4.71 5.82
N LEU A 50 -2.26 -5.02 6.38
CA LEU A 50 -1.14 -5.59 5.68
C LEU A 50 -0.93 -7.02 6.19
N GLN A 51 -1.08 -7.99 5.33
CA GLN A 51 -0.78 -9.39 5.65
C GLN A 51 0.53 -9.78 5.02
N PHE A 52 1.38 -10.48 5.77
CA PHE A 52 2.61 -11.05 5.25
C PHE A 52 2.61 -12.56 5.41
N ILE A 53 3.10 -13.24 4.37
CA ILE A 53 3.27 -14.69 4.34
C ILE A 53 4.75 -14.96 4.15
N GLN A 54 5.32 -15.84 4.96
CA GLN A 54 6.71 -16.23 4.81
C GLN A 54 6.90 -17.08 3.56
N VAL A 55 7.79 -16.63 2.69
CA VAL A 55 8.09 -17.25 1.40
C VAL A 55 9.60 -17.36 1.18
N PRO A 56 10.06 -18.22 0.27
CA PRO A 56 11.43 -18.20 -0.22
C PRO A 56 11.77 -16.87 -0.90
N SER A 57 13.04 -16.47 -0.88
CA SER A 57 13.51 -15.20 -1.47
C SER A 57 13.16 -15.05 -2.95
N GLU A 58 13.15 -16.14 -3.69
CA GLU A 58 12.84 -16.17 -5.12
C GLU A 58 11.41 -15.68 -5.43
N GLN A 59 10.46 -15.86 -4.49
CA GLN A 59 9.08 -15.39 -4.65
C GLN A 59 8.92 -13.89 -4.41
N LEU A 60 9.86 -13.23 -3.73
CA LEU A 60 9.81 -11.77 -3.55
C LEU A 60 10.16 -11.02 -4.83
N GLU A 61 11.06 -11.56 -5.65
CA GLU A 61 11.50 -10.96 -6.90
C GLU A 61 10.39 -10.91 -7.96
N GLU A 62 9.34 -11.70 -7.77
CA GLU A 62 8.20 -11.84 -8.68
C GLU A 62 7.02 -10.93 -8.32
N SER A 63 7.15 -10.08 -7.30
CA SER A 63 6.06 -9.18 -6.87
C SER A 63 5.59 -8.25 -7.98
N HIS A 64 4.27 -8.11 -8.09
CA HIS A 64 3.61 -7.17 -9.00
C HIS A 64 3.43 -5.77 -8.38
N PHE A 65 3.68 -5.62 -7.08
CA PHE A 65 3.59 -4.33 -6.41
C PHE A 65 4.80 -3.46 -6.75
N VAL A 66 4.54 -2.24 -7.21
CA VAL A 66 5.55 -1.18 -7.42
C VAL A 66 5.55 -0.22 -6.24
N GLY A 67 4.38 -0.05 -5.60
CA GLY A 67 4.22 0.80 -4.45
C GLY A 67 2.94 0.51 -3.70
N ILE A 68 3.00 0.59 -2.37
CA ILE A 68 1.88 0.37 -1.47
C ILE A 68 1.69 1.63 -0.64
N GLY A 69 0.56 2.29 -0.85
CA GLY A 69 0.21 3.50 -0.10
C GLY A 69 -0.25 3.18 1.31
N LEU A 70 0.21 3.99 2.24
CA LEU A 70 -0.26 4.07 3.62
C LEU A 70 -0.67 5.52 3.89
N ARG A 71 -1.62 5.76 4.80
CA ARG A 71 -2.11 7.12 5.07
C ARG A 71 -1.96 7.50 6.52
N THR A 72 -1.28 8.62 6.76
CA THR A 72 -1.29 9.35 8.03
C THR A 72 -2.35 10.45 7.99
N PRO A 73 -2.97 10.85 9.11
CA PRO A 73 -4.06 11.83 9.10
C PRO A 73 -3.71 13.20 8.51
N THR A 74 -2.50 13.69 8.74
CA THR A 74 -2.11 15.06 8.42
C THR A 74 -0.68 15.17 7.89
N ASP A 75 -0.33 16.34 7.37
CA ASP A 75 1.05 16.69 6.97
C ASP A 75 2.03 16.54 8.15
N SER A 76 1.61 16.87 9.38
CA SER A 76 2.44 16.69 10.59
C SER A 76 2.79 15.21 10.84
N GLY A 77 1.94 14.28 10.39
CA GLY A 77 2.26 12.85 10.44
C GLY A 77 3.42 12.49 9.53
N LEU A 78 3.53 13.11 8.35
CA LEU A 78 4.71 12.92 7.49
C LEU A 78 5.99 13.42 8.15
N GLU A 79 5.92 14.56 8.86
CA GLU A 79 7.06 15.13 9.58
C GLU A 79 7.51 14.20 10.71
N GLU A 80 6.58 13.64 11.51
CA GLU A 80 6.89 12.70 12.58
C GLU A 80 7.51 11.41 12.03
N TYR A 81 6.97 10.82 10.96
CA TYR A 81 7.58 9.64 10.33
C TYR A 81 8.96 9.94 9.76
N ALA A 82 9.16 11.09 9.13
CA ALA A 82 10.48 11.50 8.64
C ALA A 82 11.51 11.62 9.80
N GLU A 83 11.09 12.12 10.97
CA GLU A 83 11.94 12.17 12.17
C GLU A 83 12.24 10.77 12.72
N ILE A 84 11.23 9.89 12.82
CA ILE A 84 11.41 8.50 13.26
C ILE A 84 12.40 7.76 12.36
N LEU A 85 12.23 7.85 11.04
CA LEU A 85 13.09 7.19 10.06
C LEU A 85 14.52 7.73 10.11
N SER A 86 14.67 9.07 10.22
CA SER A 86 15.99 9.71 10.35
C SER A 86 16.72 9.26 11.62
N ASN A 87 16.02 9.18 12.76
CA ASN A 87 16.58 8.74 14.02
C ASN A 87 16.99 7.25 14.04
N LYS A 88 16.46 6.47 13.11
CA LYS A 88 16.76 5.03 12.96
C LYS A 88 17.67 4.74 11.76
N ASP A 89 18.20 5.79 11.10
CA ASP A 89 19.03 5.66 9.89
C ASP A 89 18.35 4.87 8.75
N ILE A 90 17.02 4.95 8.65
CA ILE A 90 16.26 4.29 7.57
C ILE A 90 16.10 5.26 6.40
N PRO A 91 16.56 4.91 5.20
CA PRO A 91 16.45 5.77 4.02
C PRO A 91 14.99 5.98 3.60
N PHE A 92 14.66 7.21 3.21
CA PHE A 92 13.38 7.56 2.60
C PHE A 92 13.56 8.69 1.58
N THR A 93 12.61 8.85 0.68
CA THR A 93 12.67 9.90 -0.35
C THR A 93 12.30 11.27 0.23
N THR A 94 12.67 12.33 -0.47
CA THR A 94 12.11 13.65 -0.17
C THR A 94 10.58 13.65 -0.37
N VAL A 95 9.89 14.53 0.35
CA VAL A 95 8.45 14.71 0.19
C VAL A 95 8.15 15.15 -1.25
N LYS A 96 7.22 14.45 -1.87
CA LYS A 96 6.67 14.70 -3.21
C LYS A 96 5.18 15.01 -3.09
N GLU A 97 4.58 15.41 -4.19
CA GLU A 97 3.13 15.62 -4.30
C GLU A 97 2.58 14.92 -5.53
N LEU A 98 1.49 14.20 -5.36
CA LEU A 98 0.72 13.58 -6.43
C LEU A 98 -0.76 13.91 -6.23
N ASN A 99 -1.39 14.54 -7.23
CA ASN A 99 -2.80 14.92 -7.21
C ASN A 99 -3.21 15.73 -5.96
N GLY A 100 -2.33 16.64 -5.50
CA GLY A 100 -2.58 17.47 -4.32
C GLY A 100 -2.31 16.81 -2.97
N ASN A 101 -1.85 15.56 -2.96
CA ASN A 101 -1.53 14.84 -1.73
C ASN A 101 -0.02 14.67 -1.60
N LYS A 102 0.52 15.12 -0.46
CA LYS A 102 1.94 14.98 -0.14
C LYS A 102 2.24 13.56 0.30
N TYR A 103 3.40 13.05 -0.07
CA TYR A 103 3.89 11.73 0.34
C TYR A 103 5.40 11.65 0.26
N PHE A 104 5.98 10.66 0.91
CA PHE A 104 7.32 10.17 0.67
C PHE A 104 7.31 8.64 0.67
N SER A 105 8.37 8.04 0.12
CA SER A 105 8.48 6.57 0.02
C SER A 105 9.69 6.05 0.79
N LEU A 106 9.56 4.84 1.30
CA LEU A 106 10.61 4.09 1.98
C LEU A 106 10.51 2.62 1.57
N GLU A 107 11.57 1.87 1.82
CA GLU A 107 11.67 0.45 1.51
C GLU A 107 11.72 -0.37 2.80
N ASP A 108 10.99 -1.48 2.85
CA ASP A 108 11.08 -2.42 3.96
C ASP A 108 12.28 -3.37 3.81
N ASN A 109 12.44 -4.28 4.76
CA ASN A 109 13.51 -5.28 4.76
C ASN A 109 13.38 -6.36 3.65
N ASN A 110 12.28 -6.38 2.92
CA ASN A 110 12.04 -7.31 1.82
C ASN A 110 12.13 -6.65 0.44
N GLY A 111 12.39 -5.34 0.37
CA GLY A 111 12.40 -4.58 -0.88
C GLY A 111 11.04 -4.05 -1.29
N HIS A 112 10.00 -4.14 -0.44
CA HIS A 112 8.71 -3.55 -0.75
C HIS A 112 8.75 -2.04 -0.56
N ILE A 113 8.24 -1.30 -1.54
CA ILE A 113 8.15 0.16 -1.48
C ILE A 113 6.82 0.56 -0.83
N PHE A 114 6.91 1.20 0.32
CA PHE A 114 5.79 1.84 0.98
C PHE A 114 5.82 3.35 0.76
N SER A 115 4.67 3.94 0.47
CA SER A 115 4.52 5.40 0.33
C SER A 115 3.56 5.92 1.41
N ILE A 116 4.06 6.72 2.34
CA ILE A 116 3.22 7.34 3.37
C ILE A 116 2.65 8.63 2.82
N TYR A 117 1.34 8.69 2.67
CA TYR A 117 0.57 9.85 2.19
C TYR A 117 -0.03 10.62 3.35
N SER A 118 -0.02 11.94 3.27
CA SER A 118 -0.88 12.79 4.09
C SER A 118 -2.33 12.68 3.61
N ASN A 119 -3.24 12.47 4.55
CA ASN A 119 -4.68 12.40 4.29
C ASN A 119 -5.38 13.76 4.45
N GLU A 120 -4.63 14.84 4.73
CA GLU A 120 -5.19 16.15 5.08
C GLU A 120 -6.10 16.73 4.00
N ASN A 121 -5.72 16.57 2.74
CA ASN A 121 -6.50 17.04 1.59
C ASN A 121 -7.29 15.92 0.90
N ASN A 122 -7.29 14.71 1.46
CA ASN A 122 -7.95 13.57 0.86
C ASN A 122 -9.47 13.61 1.08
N TYR A 123 -10.19 12.97 0.18
CA TYR A 123 -11.63 12.74 0.25
C TYR A 123 -11.93 11.25 0.02
N GLY A 124 -13.19 10.87 0.07
CA GLY A 124 -13.64 9.50 -0.24
C GLY A 124 -13.48 8.56 0.93
N VAL A 125 -12.71 7.47 0.74
CA VAL A 125 -12.55 6.42 1.75
C VAL A 125 -11.89 6.99 3.01
N GLY A 126 -12.57 6.88 4.16
CA GLY A 126 -12.10 7.37 5.45
C GLY A 126 -10.85 6.65 5.97
N LEU A 127 -10.31 7.15 7.07
CA LEU A 127 -9.26 6.47 7.84
C LEU A 127 -9.89 5.46 8.82
N GLY A 128 -9.10 4.47 9.22
CA GLY A 128 -9.41 3.54 10.30
C GLY A 128 -9.11 4.14 11.69
N MET A 129 -8.81 3.29 12.63
CA MET A 129 -8.53 3.68 14.02
C MET A 129 -7.05 3.51 14.35
N PRO A 130 -6.45 4.44 15.10
CA PRO A 130 -5.08 4.29 15.59
C PRO A 130 -4.98 3.22 16.68
N SER A 131 -3.79 2.66 16.86
CA SER A 131 -3.45 1.85 18.02
C SER A 131 -2.92 2.76 19.14
N PHE A 132 -3.54 2.70 20.33
CA PHE A 132 -3.10 3.48 21.49
C PHE A 132 -1.88 2.87 22.22
N GLU A 133 -1.47 1.67 21.85
CA GLU A 133 -0.29 0.98 22.37
C GLU A 133 0.96 1.18 21.49
N SER A 134 0.85 2.02 20.47
CA SER A 134 1.92 2.29 19.50
C SER A 134 2.99 3.25 20.05
N ALA A 135 4.22 3.11 19.53
CA ALA A 135 5.30 4.08 19.73
C ALA A 135 5.10 5.38 18.94
N VAL A 136 4.24 5.37 17.91
CA VAL A 136 3.89 6.54 17.10
C VAL A 136 2.66 7.22 17.71
N ASN A 137 2.67 8.55 17.72
CA ASN A 137 1.54 9.33 18.24
C ASN A 137 0.23 8.95 17.51
N PRO A 138 -0.84 8.58 18.22
CA PRO A 138 -2.12 8.21 17.61
C PRO A 138 -2.71 9.23 16.64
N LEU A 139 -2.41 10.51 16.80
CA LEU A 139 -2.85 11.58 15.88
C LEU A 139 -2.08 11.60 14.55
N HIS A 140 -0.93 10.95 14.49
CA HIS A 140 -0.04 10.95 13.34
C HIS A 140 0.18 9.54 12.76
N GLN A 141 -0.27 8.52 13.45
CA GLN A 141 -0.09 7.13 13.07
C GLN A 141 -0.72 6.81 11.70
N VAL A 142 -0.12 5.87 10.99
CA VAL A 142 -0.76 5.27 9.81
C VAL A 142 -2.08 4.59 10.20
N GLN A 143 -3.17 4.99 9.55
CA GLN A 143 -4.55 4.57 9.87
C GLN A 143 -5.34 4.12 8.64
N GLY A 144 -4.70 3.88 7.51
CA GLY A 144 -5.40 3.44 6.31
C GLY A 144 -4.45 3.05 5.18
N LEU A 145 -4.95 2.18 4.29
CA LEU A 145 -4.30 1.92 3.02
C LEU A 145 -4.44 3.13 2.11
N GLY A 146 -3.39 3.43 1.36
CA GLY A 146 -3.36 4.42 0.29
C GLY A 146 -3.41 3.77 -1.09
N PRO A 147 -3.03 4.48 -2.15
CA PRO A 147 -2.99 3.95 -3.50
C PRO A 147 -2.07 2.74 -3.62
N VAL A 148 -2.50 1.76 -4.40
CA VAL A 148 -1.70 0.59 -4.73
C VAL A 148 -1.28 0.67 -6.19
N ILE A 149 0.03 0.59 -6.44
CA ILE A 149 0.59 0.65 -7.79
C ILE A 149 1.03 -0.75 -8.21
N LEU A 150 0.40 -1.27 -9.26
CA LEU A 150 0.68 -2.58 -9.83
C LEU A 150 1.35 -2.45 -11.19
N LYS A 151 2.41 -3.22 -11.43
CA LYS A 151 2.96 -3.41 -12.77
C LYS A 151 2.22 -4.55 -13.46
N VAL A 152 1.84 -4.36 -14.72
CA VAL A 152 1.05 -5.32 -15.50
C VAL A 152 1.51 -5.36 -16.96
N ASN A 153 1.43 -6.54 -17.58
CA ASN A 153 1.80 -6.71 -18.99
C ASN A 153 0.83 -5.96 -19.93
N HIS A 154 -0.45 -5.93 -19.61
CA HIS A 154 -1.51 -5.38 -20.46
C HIS A 154 -2.42 -4.47 -19.64
N VAL A 155 -2.08 -3.19 -19.56
CA VAL A 155 -2.86 -2.18 -18.82
C VAL A 155 -4.31 -2.14 -19.28
N ASP A 156 -4.57 -2.15 -20.60
CA ASP A 156 -5.92 -2.10 -21.16
C ASP A 156 -6.77 -3.32 -20.78
N ILE A 157 -6.20 -4.53 -20.81
CA ILE A 157 -6.91 -5.75 -20.46
C ILE A 157 -7.21 -5.78 -18.96
N THR A 158 -6.21 -5.48 -18.13
CA THR A 158 -6.38 -5.42 -16.67
C THR A 158 -7.38 -4.32 -16.30
N GLY A 159 -7.31 -3.16 -16.93
CA GLY A 159 -8.25 -2.07 -16.75
C GLY A 159 -9.69 -2.46 -17.10
N GLN A 160 -9.90 -3.20 -18.20
CA GLN A 160 -11.22 -3.74 -18.54
C GLN A 160 -11.74 -4.75 -17.52
N ILE A 161 -10.89 -5.57 -16.92
CA ILE A 161 -11.26 -6.47 -15.83
C ILE A 161 -11.69 -5.66 -14.61
N LEU A 162 -10.89 -4.66 -14.21
CA LEU A 162 -11.22 -3.79 -13.09
C LEU A 162 -12.55 -3.06 -13.29
N THR A 163 -12.82 -2.55 -14.49
CA THR A 163 -14.06 -1.81 -14.78
C THR A 163 -15.26 -2.72 -14.97
N ASN A 164 -15.17 -3.75 -15.81
CA ASN A 164 -16.32 -4.55 -16.23
C ASN A 164 -16.73 -5.64 -15.22
N ILE A 165 -15.74 -6.16 -14.45
CA ILE A 165 -15.99 -7.24 -13.48
C ILE A 165 -16.08 -6.68 -12.07
N PHE A 166 -15.12 -5.83 -11.67
CA PHE A 166 -15.05 -5.30 -10.31
C PHE A 166 -15.78 -3.97 -10.15
N GLY A 167 -16.20 -3.31 -11.24
CA GLY A 167 -16.98 -2.07 -11.22
C GLY A 167 -16.18 -0.86 -10.75
N LEU A 168 -14.86 -0.87 -10.93
CA LEU A 168 -14.02 0.32 -10.72
C LEU A 168 -14.26 1.32 -11.87
N GLU A 169 -14.00 2.59 -11.61
CA GLU A 169 -14.09 3.66 -12.59
C GLU A 169 -12.71 4.17 -12.96
N VAL A 170 -12.46 4.41 -14.25
CA VAL A 170 -11.27 5.15 -14.69
C VAL A 170 -11.34 6.56 -14.10
N PHE A 171 -10.29 6.98 -13.40
CA PHE A 171 -10.29 8.25 -12.67
C PHE A 171 -9.29 9.26 -13.25
N ALA A 172 -8.05 8.84 -13.52
CA ALA A 172 -6.98 9.72 -13.98
C ALA A 172 -5.90 8.93 -14.73
N GLU A 173 -4.98 9.68 -15.34
CA GLU A 173 -3.72 9.17 -15.88
C GLU A 173 -2.60 10.13 -15.47
N TYR A 174 -1.41 9.60 -15.27
CA TYR A 174 -0.21 10.41 -15.03
C TYR A 174 1.04 9.73 -15.59
N GLN A 175 2.10 10.52 -15.74
CA GLN A 175 3.44 10.03 -16.09
C GLN A 175 4.32 10.07 -14.84
N PRO A 176 5.02 8.97 -14.49
CA PRO A 176 5.99 8.97 -13.41
C PRO A 176 7.10 10.00 -13.65
N PHE A 177 7.60 10.63 -12.58
CA PHE A 177 8.64 11.67 -12.69
C PHE A 177 9.97 11.15 -13.27
N ASP A 178 10.23 9.86 -13.13
CA ASP A 178 11.46 9.19 -13.53
C ASP A 178 11.36 8.51 -14.90
N ASN A 179 10.15 8.35 -15.43
CA ASN A 179 9.95 7.77 -16.77
C ASN A 179 8.73 8.38 -17.47
N ALA A 180 8.99 9.36 -18.33
CA ALA A 180 7.96 10.05 -19.11
C ALA A 180 7.32 9.19 -20.22
N ASP A 181 7.89 8.04 -20.54
CA ASP A 181 7.35 7.12 -21.56
C ASP A 181 6.24 6.23 -20.98
N TYR A 182 6.11 6.17 -19.65
CA TYR A 182 5.07 5.42 -19.00
C TYR A 182 3.81 6.26 -18.78
N HIS A 183 2.66 5.64 -19.08
CA HIS A 183 1.33 6.15 -18.75
C HIS A 183 0.72 5.23 -17.70
N VAL A 184 0.61 5.74 -16.49
CA VAL A 184 -0.03 5.03 -15.38
C VAL A 184 -1.51 5.38 -15.38
N GLN A 185 -2.38 4.37 -15.47
CA GLN A 185 -3.82 4.54 -15.36
C GLN A 185 -4.28 4.38 -13.92
N VAL A 186 -5.08 5.30 -13.45
CA VAL A 186 -5.65 5.32 -12.10
C VAL A 186 -7.11 4.90 -12.15
N PHE A 187 -7.45 3.89 -11.38
CA PHE A 187 -8.81 3.40 -11.18
C PHE A 187 -9.25 3.66 -9.75
N LYS A 188 -10.47 4.14 -9.58
CA LYS A 188 -11.06 4.34 -8.25
C LYS A 188 -12.16 3.34 -7.95
N VAL A 189 -12.27 2.98 -6.68
CA VAL A 189 -13.32 2.11 -6.15
C VAL A 189 -14.18 2.88 -5.14
N GLY A 190 -15.47 2.66 -5.17
CA GLY A 190 -16.40 3.28 -4.23
C GLY A 190 -16.41 4.80 -4.30
N THR A 191 -16.19 5.44 -3.16
CA THR A 191 -16.13 6.91 -3.05
C THR A 191 -14.81 7.51 -3.55
N GLY A 192 -13.84 6.67 -3.93
CA GLY A 192 -12.53 7.10 -4.39
C GLY A 192 -11.65 7.67 -3.29
N GLY A 193 -10.73 8.54 -3.67
CA GLY A 193 -9.67 9.07 -2.82
C GLY A 193 -8.55 8.06 -2.59
N LEU A 194 -7.52 8.45 -1.86
CA LEU A 194 -6.30 7.66 -1.68
C LEU A 194 -6.57 6.21 -1.21
N GLY A 195 -7.58 5.98 -0.38
CA GLY A 195 -7.94 4.64 0.12
C GLY A 195 -8.76 3.79 -0.85
N GLY A 196 -9.04 4.28 -2.05
CA GLY A 196 -9.82 3.61 -3.08
C GLY A 196 -9.17 3.64 -4.45
N GLU A 197 -7.85 3.79 -4.55
CA GLU A 197 -7.16 3.89 -5.84
C GLU A 197 -6.27 2.68 -6.13
N ILE A 198 -6.39 2.16 -7.36
CA ILE A 198 -5.47 1.21 -7.98
C ILE A 198 -4.83 1.89 -9.19
N HIS A 199 -3.52 1.90 -9.22
CA HIS A 199 -2.75 2.43 -10.33
C HIS A 199 -2.15 1.28 -11.14
N LEU A 200 -2.38 1.25 -12.44
CA LEU A 200 -1.79 0.27 -13.34
C LEU A 200 -0.64 0.88 -14.13
N MET A 201 0.54 0.34 -13.95
CA MET A 201 1.75 0.73 -14.65
C MET A 201 2.16 -0.35 -15.65
N PRO A 202 2.48 -0.01 -16.92
CA PRO A 202 2.99 -0.97 -17.85
C PRO A 202 4.38 -1.47 -17.43
N VAL A 203 4.73 -2.70 -17.79
CA VAL A 203 6.08 -3.23 -17.63
C VAL A 203 6.93 -3.01 -18.87
N GLU A 204 8.24 -2.83 -18.71
CA GLU A 204 9.19 -2.72 -19.84
C GLU A 204 9.38 -4.07 -20.55
N THR A 205 9.43 -5.14 -19.76
CA THR A 205 9.60 -6.50 -20.24
C THR A 205 8.42 -7.32 -19.80
N GLU A 206 7.85 -8.12 -20.69
CA GLU A 206 6.73 -8.98 -20.36
C GLU A 206 7.04 -9.87 -19.16
N MET A 207 6.18 -9.78 -18.14
CA MET A 207 6.28 -10.61 -16.95
C MET A 207 5.72 -11.99 -17.26
N THR A 208 6.47 -13.02 -16.91
CA THR A 208 6.00 -14.41 -16.99
C THR A 208 5.30 -14.80 -15.70
N MET A 209 4.50 -15.86 -15.77
CA MET A 209 3.91 -16.44 -14.55
C MET A 209 5.03 -16.92 -13.63
N PRO A 210 4.96 -16.57 -12.33
CA PRO A 210 5.95 -17.02 -11.35
C PRO A 210 5.99 -18.54 -11.26
N GLU A 211 7.18 -19.12 -11.18
CA GLU A 211 7.37 -20.57 -11.07
C GLU A 211 6.71 -21.13 -9.80
N TYR A 212 6.81 -20.39 -8.70
CA TYR A 212 6.28 -20.79 -7.38
C TYR A 212 4.91 -20.17 -7.05
N GLY A 213 4.29 -19.45 -7.98
CA GLY A 213 3.07 -18.68 -7.76
C GLY A 213 3.36 -17.35 -7.07
N ALA A 214 2.42 -16.41 -7.17
CA ALA A 214 2.47 -15.13 -6.48
C ALA A 214 1.65 -15.18 -5.19
N VAL A 215 2.16 -14.54 -4.13
CA VAL A 215 1.42 -14.34 -2.88
C VAL A 215 0.73 -12.99 -2.85
N ASP A 216 1.02 -12.12 -3.81
CA ASP A 216 0.48 -10.78 -3.91
C ASP A 216 -1.03 -10.80 -4.06
N GLN A 217 -1.73 -10.14 -3.14
CA GLN A 217 -3.19 -10.03 -3.17
C GLN A 217 -3.63 -8.60 -2.85
N VAL A 218 -4.69 -8.17 -3.55
CA VAL A 218 -5.42 -6.94 -3.23
C VAL A 218 -6.85 -7.32 -2.91
N GLU A 219 -7.32 -7.00 -1.72
CA GLU A 219 -8.69 -7.23 -1.31
C GLU A 219 -9.48 -5.93 -1.31
N PHE A 220 -10.69 -6.00 -1.85
CA PHE A 220 -11.64 -4.89 -1.84
C PHE A 220 -12.75 -5.15 -0.83
N GLU A 221 -13.20 -4.10 -0.19
CA GLU A 221 -14.37 -4.16 0.66
C GLU A 221 -15.67 -4.09 -0.15
N THR A 222 -16.62 -4.96 0.18
CA THR A 222 -17.97 -4.95 -0.38
C THR A 222 -19.00 -4.64 0.71
N LYS A 223 -20.09 -3.94 0.35
CA LYS A 223 -21.15 -3.58 1.30
C LYS A 223 -21.98 -4.78 1.75
N ASP A 224 -22.06 -5.80 0.91
CA ASP A 224 -22.86 -7.00 1.13
C ASP A 224 -21.98 -8.23 0.95
N ALA A 225 -21.62 -8.88 2.04
CA ALA A 225 -21.02 -10.21 2.09
C ALA A 225 -21.92 -11.13 2.89
#